data_3e0dbd792e6aa8c37ba3133c92742883
#
_entry.id   3e0dbd792e6aa8c37ba3133c92742883
#
_cell.length_a   1.000
_cell.length_b   1.000
_cell.length_c   1.000
_cell.angle_alpha   90.00
_cell.angle_beta   90.00
_cell.angle_gamma   90.00
#
_symmetry.space_group_name_H-M   'P 1'
#
loop_
_entity.id
_entity.type
_entity.pdbx_description
1 polymer ?
#
loop_
_entity_poly.entity_id
_entity_poly.type
_entity_poly.pdbx_seq_one_letter_code
_entity_poly.pdbx_strand_id
1 'polypeptide(L)'
;MKSLLVLSLFFLSTTASAVTYNLQVLQSLSGTGDSTALALNDNGTVVGNSYNSETAQLESVYWSGGSVTSLGVTGTARGINNSDTIVGETGNLGTAFPVDSQAYSYTATGGVAYLGTLGGSNAAAHAINSSGVITGYAYPTGGNLLQSQAFIYQNGAMTSLGTVSSPTGYSRGHGINDAGEIVGRASAINFGGSEKHLTYWDASGNLNFYNSTSGNYSTGQQINNHGTIVGNGREAATGNTQFGMVWDVNGSLLNVFDSFGGTGNLGSRAWSLNDAGVIVGYGVDASSAKRASVSYDGVNMIDINTVVDLTGTGFVSLDEAHDINASGQIVGVGTRSDGSAGAFMLTAVPVPAAIWLFGSALAGLAWLRRKAIV
;
A
#
# COMPACT_ATOMS: atom_id res chain seq x y z
N MET A 1 -44.85 -34.06 -34.37
CA MET A 1 -44.72 -32.64 -33.92
C MET A 1 -43.81 -32.59 -32.74
N LYS A 2 -42.53 -32.15 -32.95
CA LYS A 2 -41.53 -32.05 -31.92
C LYS A 2 -41.50 -30.59 -31.40
N SER A 3 -41.89 -30.41 -30.16
CA SER A 3 -41.91 -29.12 -29.48
C SER A 3 -40.47 -28.73 -29.15
N LEU A 4 -39.95 -27.66 -29.76
CA LEU A 4 -38.64 -27.09 -29.48
C LEU A 4 -38.77 -26.20 -28.24
N LEU A 5 -38.19 -26.63 -27.10
CA LEU A 5 -38.09 -25.82 -25.89
C LEU A 5 -36.90 -24.84 -26.06
N VAL A 6 -37.19 -23.57 -26.34
CA VAL A 6 -36.19 -22.52 -26.37
C VAL A 6 -35.93 -22.07 -24.93
N LEU A 7 -34.82 -22.52 -24.37
CA LEU A 7 -34.30 -22.06 -23.06
C LEU A 7 -33.61 -20.73 -23.28
N SER A 8 -34.30 -19.62 -23.05
CA SER A 8 -33.68 -18.27 -23.03
C SER A 8 -32.89 -18.11 -21.74
N LEU A 9 -31.56 -18.20 -21.84
CA LEU A 9 -30.64 -17.78 -20.78
C LEU A 9 -30.78 -16.27 -20.60
N PHE A 10 -31.39 -15.84 -19.51
CA PHE A 10 -31.29 -14.46 -19.04
C PHE A 10 -29.92 -14.27 -18.39
N PHE A 11 -29.02 -13.61 -19.08
CA PHE A 11 -27.85 -12.98 -18.41
C PHE A 11 -28.40 -11.88 -17.50
N LEU A 12 -28.47 -12.14 -16.19
CA LEU A 12 -28.51 -11.06 -15.22
C LEU A 12 -27.15 -10.40 -15.29
N SER A 13 -27.05 -9.24 -15.94
CA SER A 13 -25.95 -8.33 -15.71
C SER A 13 -26.05 -7.88 -14.25
N THR A 14 -25.22 -8.44 -13.40
CA THR A 14 -24.98 -7.86 -12.07
C THR A 14 -24.29 -6.53 -12.34
N THR A 15 -25.04 -5.44 -12.32
CA THR A 15 -24.45 -4.11 -12.18
C THR A 15 -23.74 -4.15 -10.84
N ALA A 16 -22.41 -4.13 -10.87
CA ALA A 16 -21.60 -3.93 -9.67
C ALA A 16 -22.14 -2.64 -9.03
N SER A 17 -22.72 -2.76 -7.84
CA SER A 17 -23.15 -1.60 -7.07
C SER A 17 -21.88 -0.81 -6.76
N ALA A 18 -21.80 0.43 -7.20
CA ALA A 18 -20.66 1.28 -6.92
C ALA A 18 -20.48 1.34 -5.40
N VAL A 19 -19.34 0.84 -4.89
CA VAL A 19 -19.00 0.98 -3.48
C VAL A 19 -18.81 2.46 -3.22
N THR A 20 -19.53 3.01 -2.25
CA THR A 20 -19.34 4.38 -1.76
C THR A 20 -18.57 4.33 -0.44
N TYR A 21 -17.86 5.40 -0.13
CA TYR A 21 -17.05 5.48 1.08
C TYR A 21 -17.43 6.68 1.92
N ASN A 22 -17.42 6.49 3.25
CA ASN A 22 -17.35 7.60 4.21
C ASN A 22 -15.88 7.99 4.38
N LEU A 23 -15.59 9.29 4.24
CA LEU A 23 -14.29 9.86 4.46
C LEU A 23 -14.18 10.40 5.89
N GLN A 24 -13.16 9.96 6.60
CA GLN A 24 -12.70 10.51 7.87
C GLN A 24 -11.42 11.31 7.64
N VAL A 25 -11.42 12.57 7.98
CA VAL A 25 -10.21 13.41 8.02
C VAL A 25 -9.39 13.02 9.25
N LEU A 26 -8.15 12.60 9.04
CA LEU A 26 -7.20 12.33 10.11
C LEU A 26 -6.48 13.64 10.45
N GLN A 27 -6.74 14.14 11.67
CA GLN A 27 -6.22 15.45 12.09
C GLN A 27 -4.69 15.42 12.22
N SER A 28 -4.01 16.53 11.88
CA SER A 28 -2.60 16.70 12.14
C SER A 28 -2.35 17.05 13.62
N LEU A 29 -1.12 16.82 14.12
CA LEU A 29 -0.72 17.15 15.51
C LEU A 29 -1.00 18.61 15.86
N SER A 30 -0.78 19.51 14.92
CA SER A 30 -0.95 20.95 15.10
C SER A 30 -2.32 21.47 14.66
N GLY A 31 -3.23 20.58 14.25
CA GLY A 31 -4.51 20.98 13.65
C GLY A 31 -4.39 21.54 12.22
N THR A 32 -3.22 21.97 11.82
CA THR A 32 -2.83 22.47 10.49
C THR A 32 -1.48 21.90 10.10
N GLY A 33 -1.15 21.93 8.80
CA GLY A 33 0.11 21.41 8.27
C GLY A 33 0.02 19.95 7.81
N ASP A 34 1.11 19.47 7.25
CA ASP A 34 1.17 18.20 6.55
C ASP A 34 0.96 16.99 7.47
N SER A 35 0.20 16.03 6.97
CA SER A 35 0.06 14.71 7.58
C SER A 35 -0.12 13.65 6.50
N THR A 36 0.41 12.46 6.74
CA THR A 36 0.32 11.34 5.80
C THR A 36 0.03 10.05 6.57
N ALA A 37 -1.04 9.35 6.20
CA ALA A 37 -1.34 8.01 6.69
C ALA A 37 -0.65 6.98 5.77
N LEU A 38 0.10 6.04 6.34
CA LEU A 38 0.93 5.10 5.58
C LEU A 38 0.50 3.64 5.75
N ALA A 39 0.03 3.26 6.93
CA ALA A 39 -0.45 1.90 7.19
C ALA A 39 -1.59 1.90 8.20
N LEU A 40 -2.38 0.82 8.20
CA LEU A 40 -3.43 0.61 9.19
C LEU A 40 -3.54 -0.88 9.54
N ASN A 41 -4.04 -1.16 10.75
CA ASN A 41 -4.37 -2.53 11.16
C ASN A 41 -5.88 -2.80 11.10
N ASP A 42 -6.29 -4.03 11.40
CA ASP A 42 -7.70 -4.43 11.37
C ASP A 42 -8.52 -3.84 12.54
N ASN A 43 -7.86 -3.33 13.58
CA ASN A 43 -8.51 -2.58 14.66
C ASN A 43 -8.85 -1.14 14.27
N GLY A 44 -8.39 -0.67 13.10
CA GLY A 44 -8.58 0.70 12.62
C GLY A 44 -7.60 1.70 13.22
N THR A 45 -6.50 1.24 13.85
CA THR A 45 -5.38 2.10 14.22
C THR A 45 -4.57 2.39 12.95
N VAL A 46 -4.37 3.67 12.68
CA VAL A 46 -3.62 4.18 11.50
C VAL A 46 -2.29 4.73 11.96
N VAL A 47 -1.23 4.56 11.16
CA VAL A 47 0.11 5.09 11.45
C VAL A 47 0.66 5.89 10.26
N GLY A 48 1.59 6.79 10.55
CA GLY A 48 2.22 7.62 9.54
C GLY A 48 3.08 8.72 10.14
N ASN A 49 2.99 9.90 9.56
CA ASN A 49 3.66 11.08 10.09
C ASN A 49 2.75 12.31 10.07
N SER A 50 3.07 13.27 10.90
CA SER A 50 2.39 14.56 10.97
C SER A 50 3.36 15.67 11.36
N TYR A 51 3.20 16.83 10.74
CA TYR A 51 3.95 18.02 11.13
C TYR A 51 3.54 18.49 12.53
N ASN A 52 4.52 18.71 13.39
CA ASN A 52 4.36 19.29 14.71
C ASN A 52 4.92 20.73 14.70
N SER A 53 4.06 21.72 14.88
CA SER A 53 4.45 23.13 14.86
C SER A 53 5.32 23.55 16.06
N GLU A 54 5.23 22.82 17.18
CA GLU A 54 6.03 23.11 18.38
C GLU A 54 7.48 22.71 18.19
N THR A 55 7.73 21.57 17.52
CA THR A 55 9.07 21.07 17.23
C THR A 55 9.58 21.49 15.86
N ALA A 56 8.70 22.00 14.98
CA ALA A 56 8.94 22.27 13.57
C ALA A 56 9.47 21.06 12.79
N GLN A 57 9.03 19.84 13.17
CA GLN A 57 9.46 18.56 12.60
C GLN A 57 8.28 17.72 12.14
N LEU A 58 8.54 16.78 11.22
CA LEU A 58 7.63 15.67 10.95
C LEU A 58 7.87 14.58 11.99
N GLU A 59 6.85 14.26 12.76
CA GLU A 59 6.88 13.25 13.80
C GLU A 59 6.10 12.00 13.38
N SER A 60 6.60 10.84 13.78
CA SER A 60 5.87 9.58 13.70
C SER A 60 4.65 9.65 14.61
N VAL A 61 3.48 9.30 14.05
CA VAL A 61 2.20 9.36 14.77
C VAL A 61 1.39 8.11 14.56
N TYR A 62 0.40 7.92 15.44
CA TYR A 62 -0.74 7.05 15.17
C TYR A 62 -2.05 7.81 15.42
N TRP A 63 -3.10 7.39 14.69
CA TRP A 63 -4.49 7.82 14.88
C TRP A 63 -5.30 6.65 15.38
N SER A 64 -6.02 6.87 16.48
CA SER A 64 -6.94 5.88 17.06
C SER A 64 -8.11 6.59 17.73
N GLY A 65 -9.33 6.08 17.56
CA GLY A 65 -10.53 6.67 18.16
C GLY A 65 -10.78 8.14 17.78
N GLY A 66 -10.31 8.60 16.62
CA GLY A 66 -10.45 9.98 16.13
C GLY A 66 -9.38 10.96 16.64
N SER A 67 -8.44 10.50 17.47
CA SER A 67 -7.35 11.32 18.02
C SER A 67 -6.01 10.97 17.37
N VAL A 68 -5.13 11.95 17.24
CA VAL A 68 -3.73 11.79 16.82
C VAL A 68 -2.82 11.81 18.06
N THR A 69 -1.82 10.92 18.06
CA THR A 69 -0.82 10.83 19.13
C THR A 69 0.57 10.74 18.53
N SER A 70 1.49 11.60 18.99
CA SER A 70 2.90 11.51 18.63
C SER A 70 3.58 10.36 19.38
N LEU A 71 4.47 9.65 18.68
CA LEU A 71 5.35 8.65 19.28
C LEU A 71 6.58 9.29 19.95
N GLY A 72 6.73 10.63 19.86
CA GLY A 72 7.92 11.34 20.34
C GLY A 72 9.17 11.07 19.47
N VAL A 73 8.98 10.65 18.23
CA VAL A 73 10.04 10.30 17.28
C VAL A 73 9.95 11.21 16.07
N THR A 74 10.99 12.00 15.81
CA THR A 74 11.14 12.64 14.50
C THR A 74 11.43 11.57 13.46
N GLY A 75 10.52 11.41 12.49
CA GLY A 75 10.62 10.33 11.51
C GLY A 75 9.27 9.87 10.98
N THR A 76 9.18 8.60 10.61
CA THR A 76 7.99 8.01 9.98
C THR A 76 7.64 6.67 10.59
N ALA A 77 6.39 6.49 11.00
CA ALA A 77 5.80 5.18 11.28
C ALA A 77 5.30 4.58 9.98
N ARG A 78 5.80 3.39 9.59
CA ARG A 78 5.57 2.78 8.27
C ARG A 78 4.68 1.57 8.29
N GLY A 79 4.65 0.83 9.38
CA GLY A 79 3.88 -0.40 9.50
C GLY A 79 3.31 -0.58 10.89
N ILE A 80 2.22 -1.32 10.98
CA ILE A 80 1.54 -1.68 12.22
C ILE A 80 0.91 -3.06 12.07
N ASN A 81 0.95 -3.88 13.11
CA ASN A 81 0.23 -5.14 13.14
C ASN A 81 -1.04 -5.09 14.04
N ASN A 82 -1.80 -6.17 14.08
CA ASN A 82 -3.05 -6.25 14.86
C ASN A 82 -2.84 -6.30 16.39
N SER A 83 -1.59 -6.37 16.86
CA SER A 83 -1.23 -6.21 18.28
C SER A 83 -0.82 -4.77 18.61
N ASP A 84 -1.10 -3.81 17.72
CA ASP A 84 -0.73 -2.39 17.82
C ASP A 84 0.79 -2.15 17.99
N THR A 85 1.62 -3.10 17.51
CA THR A 85 3.06 -2.87 17.41
C THR A 85 3.34 -2.09 16.14
N ILE A 86 3.91 -0.90 16.31
CA ILE A 86 4.24 0.04 15.23
C ILE A 86 5.73 -0.06 14.90
N VAL A 87 6.10 0.03 13.63
CA VAL A 87 7.50 0.04 13.17
C VAL A 87 7.77 1.21 12.23
N GLY A 88 9.02 1.66 12.19
CA GLY A 88 9.37 2.78 11.34
C GLY A 88 10.86 3.13 11.40
N GLU A 89 11.18 4.34 10.98
CA GLU A 89 12.52 4.90 11.08
C GLU A 89 12.52 6.31 11.64
N THR A 90 13.64 6.67 12.29
CA THR A 90 13.96 8.03 12.67
C THR A 90 14.56 8.79 11.49
N GLY A 91 14.55 10.12 11.54
CA GLY A 91 15.27 10.98 10.61
C GLY A 91 14.37 11.98 9.89
N ASN A 92 14.99 13.02 9.37
CA ASN A 92 14.29 14.08 8.68
C ASN A 92 13.99 13.67 7.23
N LEU A 93 12.73 13.58 6.85
CA LEU A 93 12.25 13.14 5.53
C LEU A 93 12.66 14.06 4.37
N GLY A 94 13.27 15.21 4.64
CA GLY A 94 13.72 16.19 3.63
C GLY A 94 15.04 15.85 2.93
N THR A 95 15.72 14.76 3.32
CA THR A 95 17.01 14.38 2.73
C THR A 95 16.88 13.08 1.95
N ALA A 96 17.41 13.06 0.72
CA ALA A 96 17.41 11.88 -0.15
C ALA A 96 18.12 10.65 0.48
N PHE A 97 18.96 10.88 1.49
CA PHE A 97 19.65 9.87 2.28
C PHE A 97 19.67 10.38 3.73
N PRO A 98 18.72 9.96 4.59
CA PRO A 98 18.78 10.30 6.01
C PRO A 98 20.09 9.78 6.61
N VAL A 99 20.87 10.69 7.16
CA VAL A 99 22.11 10.34 7.90
C VAL A 99 21.65 9.94 9.30
N ASP A 100 22.15 8.80 9.79
CA ASP A 100 21.85 8.29 11.12
C ASP A 100 20.37 7.89 11.39
N SER A 101 19.65 7.41 10.35
CA SER A 101 18.32 6.86 10.55
C SER A 101 18.38 5.53 11.31
N GLN A 102 17.49 5.36 12.29
CA GLN A 102 17.40 4.14 13.09
C GLN A 102 16.04 3.49 12.89
N ALA A 103 16.04 2.19 12.62
CA ALA A 103 14.84 1.39 12.66
C ALA A 103 14.34 1.27 14.11
N TYR A 104 13.03 1.42 14.31
CA TYR A 104 12.41 1.28 15.63
C TYR A 104 11.15 0.43 15.57
N SER A 105 10.78 -0.10 16.74
CA SER A 105 9.44 -0.56 17.07
C SER A 105 8.87 0.26 18.23
N TYR A 106 7.55 0.36 18.31
CA TYR A 106 6.85 1.05 19.38
C TYR A 106 5.64 0.23 19.83
N THR A 107 5.43 0.17 21.12
CA THR A 107 4.18 -0.31 21.75
C THR A 107 3.74 0.69 22.82
N ALA A 108 2.43 0.76 23.08
CA ALA A 108 1.89 1.70 24.08
C ALA A 108 2.45 1.48 25.50
N THR A 109 2.82 0.25 25.84
CA THR A 109 3.38 -0.10 27.15
C THR A 109 4.89 -0.04 27.24
N GLY A 110 5.59 -0.31 26.11
CA GLY A 110 7.06 -0.39 26.07
C GLY A 110 7.73 0.88 25.54
N GLY A 111 6.95 1.77 24.93
CA GLY A 111 7.52 2.95 24.24
C GLY A 111 8.31 2.56 22.99
N VAL A 112 9.27 3.42 22.62
CA VAL A 112 10.15 3.22 21.45
C VAL A 112 11.32 2.32 21.82
N ALA A 113 11.55 1.29 21.00
CA ALA A 113 12.71 0.40 21.08
C ALA A 113 13.45 0.41 19.72
N TYR A 114 14.73 0.75 19.73
CA TYR A 114 15.57 0.74 18.53
C TYR A 114 16.01 -0.68 18.18
N LEU A 115 15.89 -1.05 16.91
CA LEU A 115 16.17 -2.41 16.42
C LEU A 115 17.66 -2.65 16.11
N GLY A 116 18.47 -1.58 16.12
CA GLY A 116 19.88 -1.64 15.71
C GLY A 116 20.06 -1.63 14.20
N THR A 117 21.24 -2.08 13.76
CA THR A 117 21.65 -2.12 12.36
C THR A 117 22.39 -3.42 12.07
N LEU A 118 22.82 -3.64 10.81
CA LEU A 118 23.74 -4.74 10.43
C LEU A 118 25.22 -4.36 10.64
N GLY A 119 25.48 -3.43 11.59
CA GLY A 119 26.80 -2.93 11.94
C GLY A 119 27.18 -1.59 11.29
N GLY A 120 26.36 -1.07 10.38
CA GLY A 120 26.50 0.26 9.80
C GLY A 120 25.72 1.33 10.57
N SER A 121 25.58 2.54 9.98
CA SER A 121 24.98 3.70 10.65
C SER A 121 23.47 3.82 10.51
N ASN A 122 22.86 3.19 9.50
CA ASN A 122 21.46 3.44 9.15
C ASN A 122 20.65 2.16 9.06
N ALA A 123 19.38 2.23 9.48
CA ALA A 123 18.38 1.20 9.30
C ALA A 123 16.98 1.83 9.21
N ALA A 124 16.07 1.16 8.50
CA ALA A 124 14.65 1.51 8.43
C ALA A 124 13.79 0.24 8.47
N ALA A 125 12.77 0.22 9.31
CA ALA A 125 11.78 -0.85 9.36
C ALA A 125 10.57 -0.43 8.51
N HIS A 126 10.15 -1.30 7.58
CA HIS A 126 9.10 -0.99 6.63
C HIS A 126 7.78 -1.70 6.92
N ALA A 127 7.84 -2.95 7.30
CA ALA A 127 6.65 -3.77 7.54
C ALA A 127 6.85 -4.73 8.72
N ILE A 128 5.73 -5.13 9.31
CA ILE A 128 5.64 -6.07 10.43
C ILE A 128 4.45 -6.99 10.20
N ASN A 129 4.62 -8.31 10.44
CA ASN A 129 3.53 -9.28 10.32
C ASN A 129 2.82 -9.52 11.66
N SER A 130 1.77 -10.35 11.65
CA SER A 130 0.96 -10.68 12.84
C SER A 130 1.78 -11.34 13.96
N SER A 131 2.84 -12.05 13.64
CA SER A 131 3.76 -12.70 14.59
C SER A 131 4.82 -11.76 15.17
N GLY A 132 4.85 -10.48 14.73
CA GLY A 132 5.82 -9.49 15.17
C GLY A 132 7.18 -9.57 14.46
N VAL A 133 7.27 -10.31 13.36
CA VAL A 133 8.47 -10.34 12.51
C VAL A 133 8.51 -9.08 11.67
N ILE A 134 9.66 -8.38 11.67
CA ILE A 134 9.83 -7.08 11.00
C ILE A 134 10.79 -7.22 9.83
N THR A 135 10.52 -6.51 8.75
CA THR A 135 11.42 -6.38 7.61
C THR A 135 11.67 -4.91 7.25
N GLY A 136 12.75 -4.70 6.52
CA GLY A 136 13.16 -3.37 6.06
C GLY A 136 14.54 -3.44 5.39
N TYR A 137 15.37 -2.44 5.64
CA TYR A 137 16.76 -2.45 5.22
C TYR A 137 17.68 -1.87 6.29
N ALA A 138 18.93 -2.33 6.30
CA ALA A 138 19.98 -1.79 7.15
C ALA A 138 21.32 -1.81 6.42
N TYR A 139 22.25 -1.00 6.89
CA TYR A 139 23.59 -0.93 6.33
C TYR A 139 24.54 -1.85 7.11
N PRO A 140 25.37 -2.68 6.41
CA PRO A 140 26.37 -3.51 7.04
C PRO A 140 27.60 -2.69 7.48
N THR A 141 28.45 -3.28 8.32
CA THR A 141 29.74 -2.70 8.74
C THR A 141 30.58 -2.35 7.50
N GLY A 142 31.10 -1.11 7.46
CA GLY A 142 31.91 -0.62 6.34
C GLY A 142 31.16 -0.45 5.03
N GLY A 143 29.85 -0.70 5.00
CA GLY A 143 29.00 -0.43 3.84
C GLY A 143 28.84 1.06 3.60
N ASN A 144 28.90 1.50 2.35
CA ASN A 144 28.53 2.86 1.96
C ASN A 144 27.00 2.98 1.83
N LEU A 145 26.49 4.20 1.67
CA LEU A 145 25.04 4.50 1.54
C LEU A 145 24.35 3.78 0.36
N LEU A 146 25.09 3.07 -0.48
CA LEU A 146 24.62 2.37 -1.67
C LEU A 146 24.54 0.85 -1.46
N GLN A 147 24.86 0.34 -0.27
CA GLN A 147 25.02 -1.09 0.03
C GLN A 147 24.06 -1.54 1.15
N SER A 148 22.84 -1.00 1.18
CA SER A 148 21.82 -1.48 2.12
C SER A 148 21.47 -2.94 1.86
N GLN A 149 21.14 -3.68 2.91
CA GLN A 149 20.70 -5.07 2.86
C GLN A 149 19.31 -5.19 3.49
N ALA A 150 18.42 -5.92 2.83
CA ALA A 150 17.16 -6.33 3.44
C ALA A 150 17.45 -7.15 4.70
N PHE A 151 16.62 -6.98 5.71
CA PHE A 151 16.74 -7.72 6.96
C PHE A 151 15.42 -8.37 7.38
N ILE A 152 15.54 -9.38 8.20
CA ILE A 152 14.50 -9.89 9.09
C ILE A 152 14.89 -9.59 10.53
N TYR A 153 13.96 -9.06 11.33
CA TYR A 153 14.14 -8.88 12.76
C TYR A 153 13.10 -9.69 13.50
N GLN A 154 13.59 -10.61 14.31
CA GLN A 154 12.77 -11.47 15.17
C GLN A 154 13.55 -11.90 16.40
N ASN A 155 12.86 -12.17 17.52
CA ASN A 155 13.48 -12.61 18.78
C ASN A 155 14.61 -11.69 19.28
N GLY A 156 14.50 -10.37 19.02
CA GLY A 156 15.49 -9.37 19.44
C GLY A 156 16.75 -9.30 18.57
N ALA A 157 16.80 -10.00 17.44
CA ALA A 157 17.98 -10.03 16.57
C ALA A 157 17.64 -9.60 15.13
N MET A 158 18.50 -8.74 14.55
CA MET A 158 18.47 -8.36 13.14
C MET A 158 19.42 -9.26 12.34
N THR A 159 18.87 -9.90 11.30
CA THR A 159 19.64 -10.80 10.41
C THR A 159 19.49 -10.33 8.97
N SER A 160 20.59 -10.24 8.23
CA SER A 160 20.59 -9.90 6.82
C SER A 160 19.96 -11.01 5.97
N LEU A 161 19.13 -10.60 5.01
CA LEU A 161 18.57 -11.47 3.95
C LEU A 161 19.48 -11.52 2.71
N GLY A 162 20.66 -10.88 2.77
CA GLY A 162 21.63 -10.87 1.70
C GLY A 162 21.28 -9.95 0.52
N THR A 163 22.12 -10.02 -0.51
CA THR A 163 21.98 -9.31 -1.78
C THR A 163 22.25 -10.23 -2.95
N VAL A 164 21.82 -9.86 -4.15
CA VAL A 164 22.03 -10.66 -5.39
C VAL A 164 23.51 -10.79 -5.73
N SER A 165 24.31 -9.78 -5.43
CA SER A 165 25.76 -9.75 -5.66
C SER A 165 26.48 -9.17 -4.45
N SER A 166 26.87 -10.04 -3.51
CA SER A 166 27.74 -9.61 -2.40
C SER A 166 29.19 -9.42 -2.90
N PRO A 167 29.89 -8.33 -2.50
CA PRO A 167 29.51 -7.27 -1.55
C PRO A 167 28.96 -5.99 -2.21
N THR A 168 28.71 -5.95 -3.50
CA THR A 168 28.46 -4.70 -4.26
C THR A 168 26.97 -4.43 -4.54
N GLY A 169 26.10 -5.42 -4.36
CA GLY A 169 24.66 -5.27 -4.54
C GLY A 169 23.97 -4.61 -3.35
N TYR A 170 22.73 -4.18 -3.54
CA TYR A 170 21.86 -3.77 -2.44
C TYR A 170 20.54 -4.56 -2.48
N SER A 171 19.87 -4.63 -1.34
CA SER A 171 18.51 -5.16 -1.23
C SER A 171 17.71 -4.39 -0.17
N ARG A 172 16.38 -4.39 -0.30
CA ARG A 172 15.44 -3.79 0.66
C ARG A 172 14.18 -4.63 0.72
N GLY A 173 13.75 -5.00 1.93
CA GLY A 173 12.42 -5.55 2.20
C GLY A 173 11.41 -4.42 2.31
N HIS A 174 10.23 -4.59 1.71
CA HIS A 174 9.15 -3.60 1.76
C HIS A 174 7.91 -4.16 2.43
N GLY A 175 7.46 -5.36 2.06
CA GLY A 175 6.29 -6.04 2.61
C GLY A 175 6.63 -7.42 3.14
N ILE A 176 5.84 -7.89 4.09
CA ILE A 176 5.94 -9.23 4.70
C ILE A 176 4.54 -9.76 4.98
N ASN A 177 4.31 -11.06 4.70
CA ASN A 177 3.06 -11.74 5.06
C ASN A 177 3.20 -12.57 6.35
N ASP A 178 2.13 -13.22 6.78
CA ASP A 178 2.11 -13.99 8.02
C ASP A 178 2.88 -15.31 7.95
N ALA A 179 3.14 -15.82 6.74
CA ALA A 179 4.06 -16.94 6.53
C ALA A 179 5.54 -16.54 6.71
N GLY A 180 5.84 -15.24 6.80
CA GLY A 180 7.21 -14.71 6.88
C GLY A 180 7.86 -14.53 5.50
N GLU A 181 7.08 -14.60 4.43
CA GLU A 181 7.54 -14.31 3.08
C GLU A 181 7.67 -12.80 2.87
N ILE A 182 8.79 -12.38 2.31
CA ILE A 182 9.15 -10.96 2.18
C ILE A 182 9.27 -10.60 0.71
N VAL A 183 8.78 -9.41 0.35
CA VAL A 183 8.95 -8.83 -0.97
C VAL A 183 9.63 -7.48 -0.89
N GLY A 184 10.29 -7.11 -1.99
CA GLY A 184 10.97 -5.84 -2.08
C GLY A 184 11.70 -5.68 -3.40
N ARG A 185 12.94 -5.19 -3.31
CA ARG A 185 13.79 -5.01 -4.47
C ARG A 185 15.26 -5.30 -4.15
N ALA A 186 15.99 -5.72 -5.17
CA ALA A 186 17.44 -5.83 -5.13
C ALA A 186 18.06 -5.38 -6.46
N SER A 187 19.37 -5.14 -6.44
CA SER A 187 20.18 -4.90 -7.62
C SER A 187 21.51 -5.61 -7.48
N ALA A 188 21.98 -6.19 -8.58
CA ALA A 188 23.29 -6.81 -8.67
C ALA A 188 24.44 -5.79 -8.87
N ILE A 189 24.09 -4.54 -9.20
CA ILE A 189 25.05 -3.49 -9.53
C ILE A 189 24.93 -2.36 -8.52
N ASN A 190 26.06 -1.77 -8.11
CA ASN A 190 26.08 -0.58 -7.26
C ASN A 190 25.17 0.51 -7.82
N PHE A 191 24.57 1.29 -6.93
CA PHE A 191 23.53 2.29 -7.09
C PHE A 191 23.63 3.28 -8.27
N GLY A 192 24.69 3.26 -9.05
CA GLY A 192 24.80 3.95 -10.34
C GLY A 192 24.12 3.22 -11.49
N GLY A 193 23.71 1.96 -11.29
CA GLY A 193 22.93 1.18 -12.25
C GLY A 193 21.43 1.45 -12.07
N SER A 194 20.73 1.70 -13.17
CA SER A 194 19.29 1.94 -13.21
C SER A 194 18.44 0.69 -12.94
N GLU A 195 19.06 -0.46 -12.74
CA GLU A 195 18.41 -1.76 -12.63
C GLU A 195 17.99 -2.07 -11.18
N LYS A 196 16.70 -2.17 -10.96
CA LYS A 196 16.09 -2.62 -9.70
C LYS A 196 15.08 -3.67 -10.06
N HIS A 197 15.14 -4.81 -9.38
CA HIS A 197 14.30 -5.94 -9.72
C HIS A 197 13.46 -6.37 -8.51
N LEU A 198 12.22 -6.75 -8.79
CA LEU A 198 11.37 -7.45 -7.83
C LEU A 198 12.15 -8.60 -7.21
N THR A 199 12.16 -8.65 -5.90
CA THR A 199 12.84 -9.67 -5.13
C THR A 199 11.87 -10.23 -4.10
N TYR A 200 11.89 -11.54 -3.97
CA TYR A 200 11.09 -12.31 -3.04
C TYR A 200 12.02 -13.18 -2.21
N TRP A 201 11.85 -13.15 -0.90
CA TRP A 201 12.47 -14.07 0.04
C TRP A 201 11.37 -14.98 0.58
N ASP A 202 11.57 -16.29 0.44
CA ASP A 202 10.67 -17.28 1.03
C ASP A 202 10.73 -17.26 2.57
N ALA A 203 9.84 -18.01 3.23
CA ALA A 203 9.78 -18.09 4.69
C ALA A 203 11.06 -18.63 5.34
N SER A 204 11.95 -19.26 4.57
CA SER A 204 13.27 -19.71 5.01
C SER A 204 14.36 -18.67 4.78
N GLY A 205 14.03 -17.52 4.17
CA GLY A 205 14.95 -16.44 3.82
C GLY A 205 15.73 -16.68 2.52
N ASN A 206 15.35 -17.68 1.70
CA ASN A 206 15.98 -17.91 0.41
C ASN A 206 15.56 -16.82 -0.57
N LEU A 207 16.55 -16.19 -1.21
CA LEU A 207 16.36 -15.08 -2.13
C LEU A 207 16.02 -15.59 -3.53
N ASN A 208 14.88 -15.12 -4.06
CA ASN A 208 14.46 -15.29 -5.44
C ASN A 208 14.45 -13.92 -6.12
N PHE A 209 15.20 -13.81 -7.20
CA PHE A 209 15.39 -12.58 -7.94
C PHE A 209 14.71 -12.68 -9.29
N TYR A 210 13.70 -11.82 -9.52
CA TYR A 210 12.93 -11.86 -10.74
C TYR A 210 13.37 -10.74 -11.70
N ASN A 211 14.07 -11.14 -12.77
CA ASN A 211 14.36 -10.23 -13.85
C ASN A 211 13.04 -9.81 -14.50
N SER A 212 12.75 -8.52 -14.52
CA SER A 212 11.60 -8.03 -15.28
C SER A 212 11.83 -8.34 -16.76
N THR A 213 10.87 -9.02 -17.36
CA THR A 213 10.94 -9.41 -18.80
C THR A 213 10.84 -8.21 -19.74
N SER A 214 10.57 -7.02 -19.23
CA SER A 214 10.20 -5.86 -20.05
C SER A 214 10.86 -4.53 -19.66
N GLY A 215 11.69 -4.48 -18.63
CA GLY A 215 12.35 -3.22 -18.25
C GLY A 215 13.32 -3.38 -17.09
N ASN A 216 14.25 -2.45 -16.94
CA ASN A 216 15.30 -2.49 -15.91
C ASN A 216 14.80 -2.06 -14.53
N TYR A 217 13.47 -2.05 -14.27
CA TYR A 217 12.92 -1.58 -13.01
C TYR A 217 11.64 -2.31 -12.63
N SER A 218 11.67 -3.00 -11.50
CA SER A 218 10.48 -3.49 -10.80
C SER A 218 10.72 -3.50 -9.28
N THR A 219 9.66 -3.38 -8.50
CA THR A 219 9.72 -3.35 -7.03
C THR A 219 8.46 -3.97 -6.48
N GLY A 220 8.57 -4.99 -5.61
CA GLY A 220 7.46 -5.45 -4.78
C GLY A 220 7.26 -4.46 -3.63
N GLN A 221 6.01 -4.08 -3.36
CA GLN A 221 5.64 -3.20 -2.26
C GLN A 221 4.98 -3.99 -1.13
N GLN A 222 4.02 -4.86 -1.45
CA GLN A 222 3.30 -5.66 -0.48
C GLN A 222 3.04 -7.08 -1.04
N ILE A 223 2.87 -8.03 -0.13
CA ILE A 223 2.49 -9.42 -0.38
C ILE A 223 1.38 -9.81 0.60
N ASN A 224 0.31 -10.45 0.11
CA ASN A 224 -0.74 -10.98 0.97
C ASN A 224 -0.47 -12.44 1.39
N ASN A 225 -1.33 -13.00 2.25
CA ASN A 225 -1.20 -14.37 2.74
C ASN A 225 -1.51 -15.45 1.68
N HIS A 226 -1.97 -15.07 0.49
CA HIS A 226 -2.18 -15.96 -0.66
C HIS A 226 -1.00 -15.93 -1.65
N GLY A 227 0.05 -15.17 -1.37
CA GLY A 227 1.22 -15.04 -2.22
C GLY A 227 1.02 -14.12 -3.42
N THR A 228 -0.01 -13.28 -3.42
CA THR A 228 -0.14 -12.22 -4.43
C THR A 228 0.74 -11.04 -4.04
N ILE A 229 1.56 -10.58 -4.99
CA ILE A 229 2.51 -9.48 -4.82
C ILE A 229 2.02 -8.28 -5.62
N VAL A 230 2.03 -7.09 -5.02
CA VAL A 230 1.78 -5.83 -5.72
C VAL A 230 2.97 -4.89 -5.62
N GLY A 231 3.07 -3.99 -6.58
CA GLY A 231 4.15 -3.01 -6.60
C GLY A 231 4.15 -2.20 -7.88
N ASN A 232 5.33 -1.87 -8.37
CA ASN A 232 5.47 -1.10 -9.60
C ASN A 232 6.67 -1.53 -10.43
N GLY A 233 6.57 -1.29 -11.72
CA GLY A 233 7.63 -1.61 -12.66
C GLY A 233 7.52 -0.78 -13.95
N ARG A 234 8.40 -1.05 -14.89
CA ARG A 234 8.39 -0.46 -16.22
C ARG A 234 8.13 -1.53 -17.26
N GLU A 235 7.35 -1.20 -18.28
CA GLU A 235 7.21 -2.02 -19.46
C GLU A 235 8.13 -1.53 -20.57
N ALA A 236 8.76 -2.47 -21.31
CA ALA A 236 9.64 -2.12 -22.43
C ALA A 236 8.91 -1.33 -23.53
N ALA A 237 7.64 -1.64 -23.76
CA ALA A 237 6.82 -0.99 -24.79
C ALA A 237 6.48 0.48 -24.49
N THR A 238 6.49 0.89 -23.21
CA THR A 238 6.09 2.23 -22.76
C THR A 238 7.28 3.14 -22.40
N GLY A 239 8.50 2.67 -22.64
CA GLY A 239 9.72 3.42 -22.36
C GLY A 239 10.02 3.50 -20.87
N ASN A 240 10.05 4.73 -20.29
CA ASN A 240 10.38 4.94 -18.87
C ASN A 240 9.17 5.04 -17.94
N THR A 241 7.95 4.91 -18.45
CA THR A 241 6.73 5.02 -17.62
C THR A 241 6.65 3.87 -16.62
N GLN A 242 6.38 4.21 -15.37
CA GLN A 242 6.16 3.24 -14.30
C GLN A 242 4.67 2.98 -14.13
N PHE A 243 4.31 1.70 -14.01
CA PHE A 243 2.96 1.24 -13.80
C PHE A 243 2.85 0.40 -12.53
N GLY A 244 1.69 0.40 -11.91
CA GLY A 244 1.32 -0.55 -10.88
C GLY A 244 1.24 -1.95 -11.49
N MET A 245 1.78 -2.93 -10.80
CA MET A 245 1.89 -4.31 -11.30
C MET A 245 1.49 -5.31 -10.22
N VAL A 246 0.99 -6.46 -10.68
CA VAL A 246 0.62 -7.60 -9.84
C VAL A 246 1.40 -8.82 -10.30
N TRP A 247 2.00 -9.56 -9.36
CA TRP A 247 2.74 -10.81 -9.62
C TRP A 247 2.29 -11.92 -8.67
N ASP A 248 2.58 -13.16 -9.04
CA ASP A 248 2.60 -14.30 -8.11
C ASP A 248 3.99 -14.49 -7.47
N VAL A 249 4.08 -15.39 -6.48
CA VAL A 249 5.36 -15.72 -5.81
C VAL A 249 6.39 -16.37 -6.72
N ASN A 250 6.03 -16.82 -7.92
CA ASN A 250 6.96 -17.36 -8.93
C ASN A 250 7.51 -16.23 -9.83
N GLY A 251 7.08 -14.99 -9.61
CA GLY A 251 7.47 -13.83 -10.40
C GLY A 251 6.72 -13.70 -11.72
N SER A 252 5.65 -14.46 -11.93
CA SER A 252 4.79 -14.32 -13.10
C SER A 252 3.98 -13.03 -13.01
N LEU A 253 4.08 -12.18 -14.02
CA LEU A 253 3.28 -10.95 -14.11
C LEU A 253 1.82 -11.31 -14.41
N LEU A 254 0.91 -10.97 -13.50
CA LEU A 254 -0.52 -11.26 -13.60
C LEU A 254 -1.29 -10.08 -14.21
N ASN A 255 -0.92 -8.84 -13.87
CA ASN A 255 -1.56 -7.65 -14.39
C ASN A 255 -0.65 -6.42 -14.34
N VAL A 256 -0.95 -5.44 -15.21
CA VAL A 256 -0.39 -4.09 -15.24
C VAL A 256 -1.54 -3.10 -15.22
N PHE A 257 -1.54 -2.16 -14.29
CA PHE A 257 -2.60 -1.16 -14.16
C PHE A 257 -2.32 0.05 -15.02
N ASP A 258 -3.28 0.43 -15.86
CA ASP A 258 -3.24 1.66 -16.64
C ASP A 258 -3.32 2.92 -15.75
N SER A 259 -2.88 4.05 -16.31
CA SER A 259 -3.12 5.37 -15.75
C SER A 259 -4.55 5.85 -16.06
N PHE A 260 -5.00 6.93 -15.41
CA PHE A 260 -6.27 7.60 -15.74
C PHE A 260 -6.11 8.60 -16.91
N GLY A 261 -5.38 8.20 -17.94
CA GLY A 261 -5.10 9.03 -19.11
C GLY A 261 -3.87 9.93 -18.97
N GLY A 262 -3.10 9.77 -17.89
CA GLY A 262 -1.85 10.50 -17.69
C GLY A 262 -0.77 10.07 -18.66
N THR A 263 0.07 11.02 -19.05
CA THR A 263 1.24 10.81 -19.91
C THR A 263 2.50 11.21 -19.14
N GLY A 264 3.61 10.52 -19.36
CA GLY A 264 4.88 10.83 -18.69
C GLY A 264 5.53 9.61 -18.04
N ASN A 265 6.44 9.86 -17.08
CA ASN A 265 7.22 8.79 -16.44
C ASN A 265 6.50 8.08 -15.27
N LEU A 266 5.34 8.59 -14.86
CA LEU A 266 4.50 8.00 -13.81
C LEU A 266 3.11 7.75 -14.39
N GLY A 267 2.72 6.50 -14.53
CA GLY A 267 1.38 6.10 -14.99
C GLY A 267 0.46 5.70 -13.83
N SER A 268 0.91 4.72 -13.06
CA SER A 268 0.18 4.21 -11.89
C SER A 268 1.13 3.57 -10.89
N ARG A 269 0.63 3.24 -9.70
CA ARG A 269 1.34 2.45 -8.69
C ARG A 269 0.35 1.65 -7.84
N ALA A 270 0.68 0.40 -7.54
CA ALA A 270 0.02 -0.40 -6.53
C ALA A 270 0.87 -0.38 -5.24
N TRP A 271 0.28 0.11 -4.15
CA TRP A 271 0.98 0.24 -2.87
C TRP A 271 0.72 -0.95 -1.94
N SER A 272 -0.53 -1.34 -1.80
CA SER A 272 -0.95 -2.38 -0.86
C SER A 272 -2.09 -3.22 -1.40
N LEU A 273 -2.29 -4.39 -0.80
CA LEU A 273 -3.44 -5.26 -1.03
C LEU A 273 -3.80 -6.00 0.26
N ASN A 274 -5.07 -6.38 0.39
CA ASN A 274 -5.53 -7.27 1.45
C ASN A 274 -5.66 -8.73 0.98
N ASP A 275 -6.04 -9.64 1.89
CA ASP A 275 -6.22 -11.05 1.57
C ASP A 275 -7.47 -11.32 0.69
N ALA A 276 -8.42 -10.41 0.62
CA ALA A 276 -9.53 -10.47 -0.34
C ALA A 276 -9.10 -10.11 -1.77
N GLY A 277 -7.84 -9.72 -1.98
CA GLY A 277 -7.29 -9.33 -3.29
C GLY A 277 -7.68 -7.91 -3.72
N VAL A 278 -8.23 -7.09 -2.82
CA VAL A 278 -8.47 -5.66 -3.10
C VAL A 278 -7.15 -4.92 -3.06
N ILE A 279 -6.84 -4.19 -4.12
CA ILE A 279 -5.56 -3.50 -4.32
C ILE A 279 -5.79 -2.00 -4.26
N VAL A 280 -4.90 -1.26 -3.60
CA VAL A 280 -4.93 0.20 -3.51
C VAL A 280 -3.62 0.83 -3.99
N GLY A 281 -3.71 2.09 -4.44
CA GLY A 281 -2.57 2.82 -4.95
C GLY A 281 -2.95 4.18 -5.52
N TYR A 282 -2.38 4.53 -6.67
CA TYR A 282 -2.79 5.70 -7.45
C TYR A 282 -2.66 5.47 -8.96
N GLY A 283 -3.44 6.20 -9.73
CA GLY A 283 -3.23 6.44 -11.15
C GLY A 283 -2.97 7.92 -11.41
N VAL A 284 -2.36 8.24 -12.55
CA VAL A 284 -2.10 9.63 -12.95
C VAL A 284 -3.10 10.04 -14.02
N ASP A 285 -3.75 11.18 -13.83
CA ASP A 285 -4.73 11.71 -14.76
C ASP A 285 -4.07 12.52 -15.92
N ALA A 286 -4.87 12.97 -16.89
CA ALA A 286 -4.40 13.72 -18.04
C ALA A 286 -3.72 15.05 -17.69
N SER A 287 -3.94 15.59 -16.50
CA SER A 287 -3.27 16.79 -15.97
C SER A 287 -1.94 16.48 -15.27
N SER A 288 -1.52 15.22 -15.25
CA SER A 288 -0.36 14.69 -14.51
C SER A 288 -0.54 14.73 -12.98
N ALA A 289 -1.77 14.86 -12.48
CA ALA A 289 -2.08 14.76 -11.07
C ALA A 289 -2.30 13.31 -10.65
N LYS A 290 -1.82 12.95 -9.46
CA LYS A 290 -2.09 11.66 -8.85
C LYS A 290 -3.54 11.61 -8.37
N ARG A 291 -4.17 10.44 -8.51
CA ARG A 291 -5.52 10.12 -8.06
C ARG A 291 -5.49 8.82 -7.29
N ALA A 292 -5.85 8.87 -6.01
CA ALA A 292 -5.98 7.67 -5.20
C ALA A 292 -6.88 6.65 -5.88
N SER A 293 -6.50 5.39 -5.89
CA SER A 293 -7.18 4.36 -6.65
C SER A 293 -7.40 3.07 -5.86
N VAL A 294 -8.43 2.34 -6.24
CA VAL A 294 -8.76 1.01 -5.73
C VAL A 294 -9.12 0.07 -6.87
N SER A 295 -8.71 -1.19 -6.76
CA SER A 295 -9.13 -2.29 -7.66
C SER A 295 -9.73 -3.42 -6.84
N TYR A 296 -10.96 -3.85 -7.19
CA TYR A 296 -11.65 -4.96 -6.54
C TYR A 296 -11.48 -6.29 -7.29
N ASP A 297 -11.10 -6.22 -8.55
CA ASP A 297 -10.98 -7.37 -9.45
C ASP A 297 -9.53 -7.73 -9.79
N GLY A 298 -8.56 -6.94 -9.28
CA GLY A 298 -7.14 -7.09 -9.58
C GLY A 298 -6.75 -6.69 -11.01
N VAL A 299 -7.70 -6.14 -11.80
CA VAL A 299 -7.50 -5.80 -13.22
C VAL A 299 -7.70 -4.31 -13.47
N ASN A 300 -8.79 -3.74 -12.97
CA ASN A 300 -9.19 -2.37 -13.27
C ASN A 300 -9.01 -1.48 -12.04
N MET A 301 -8.34 -0.34 -12.20
CA MET A 301 -8.26 0.71 -11.18
C MET A 301 -9.45 1.66 -11.30
N ILE A 302 -10.03 2.03 -10.16
CA ILE A 302 -11.11 3.01 -10.02
C ILE A 302 -10.52 4.22 -9.30
N ASP A 303 -10.72 5.43 -9.85
CA ASP A 303 -10.39 6.68 -9.16
C ASP A 303 -11.31 6.86 -7.96
N ILE A 304 -10.76 6.84 -6.76
CA ILE A 304 -11.51 6.96 -5.49
C ILE A 304 -12.25 8.29 -5.40
N ASN A 305 -11.73 9.37 -6.01
CA ASN A 305 -12.39 10.67 -6.03
C ASN A 305 -13.75 10.65 -6.75
N THR A 306 -14.02 9.63 -7.57
CA THR A 306 -15.32 9.47 -8.25
C THR A 306 -16.39 8.78 -7.40
N VAL A 307 -15.99 8.18 -6.27
CA VAL A 307 -16.86 7.37 -5.39
C VAL A 307 -16.89 7.88 -3.94
N VAL A 308 -16.25 9.02 -3.66
CA VAL A 308 -16.20 9.69 -2.37
C VAL A 308 -16.72 11.10 -2.51
N ASP A 309 -17.60 11.55 -1.58
CA ASP A 309 -18.00 12.95 -1.49
C ASP A 309 -16.97 13.73 -0.66
N LEU A 310 -16.30 14.68 -1.29
CA LEU A 310 -15.30 15.54 -0.65
C LEU A 310 -15.89 16.84 -0.08
N THR A 311 -17.20 17.08 -0.25
CA THR A 311 -17.85 18.31 0.19
C THR A 311 -17.71 18.50 1.70
N GLY A 312 -17.20 19.66 2.11
CA GLY A 312 -17.03 20.00 3.53
C GLY A 312 -15.90 19.28 4.27
N THR A 313 -15.14 18.43 3.59
CA THR A 313 -14.02 17.68 4.21
C THR A 313 -12.72 18.48 4.30
N GLY A 314 -12.62 19.57 3.52
CA GLY A 314 -11.40 20.35 3.36
C GLY A 314 -10.43 19.80 2.32
N PHE A 315 -10.68 18.62 1.74
CA PHE A 315 -9.90 18.08 0.63
C PHE A 315 -10.37 18.60 -0.73
N VAL A 316 -9.43 18.82 -1.63
CA VAL A 316 -9.70 19.10 -3.05
C VAL A 316 -9.48 17.84 -3.90
N SER A 317 -8.62 16.94 -3.44
CA SER A 317 -8.38 15.63 -4.04
C SER A 317 -7.83 14.63 -3.03
N LEU A 318 -8.09 13.34 -3.26
CA LEU A 318 -7.38 12.23 -2.64
C LEU A 318 -6.34 11.74 -3.65
N ASP A 319 -5.07 11.78 -3.29
CA ASP A 319 -3.97 11.66 -4.24
C ASP A 319 -3.36 10.25 -4.26
N GLU A 320 -3.13 9.65 -3.10
CA GLU A 320 -2.57 8.30 -2.96
C GLU A 320 -3.32 7.51 -1.89
N ALA A 321 -3.69 6.27 -2.18
CA ALA A 321 -4.15 5.28 -1.22
C ALA A 321 -2.97 4.37 -0.89
N HIS A 322 -2.50 4.40 0.36
CA HIS A 322 -1.26 3.75 0.77
C HIS A 322 -1.48 2.34 1.29
N ASP A 323 -2.57 2.12 2.04
CA ASP A 323 -2.80 0.82 2.66
C ASP A 323 -4.30 0.50 2.79
N ILE A 324 -4.60 -0.80 2.90
CA ILE A 324 -5.96 -1.35 3.04
C ILE A 324 -5.96 -2.53 4.01
N ASN A 325 -6.88 -2.54 4.97
CA ASN A 325 -7.03 -3.64 5.91
C ASN A 325 -8.02 -4.74 5.44
N ALA A 326 -8.19 -5.78 6.25
CA ALA A 326 -9.09 -6.90 5.96
C ALA A 326 -10.57 -6.48 5.86
N SER A 327 -10.99 -5.44 6.59
CA SER A 327 -12.36 -4.90 6.51
C SER A 327 -12.58 -3.94 5.34
N GLY A 328 -11.56 -3.68 4.51
CA GLY A 328 -11.63 -2.80 3.35
C GLY A 328 -11.57 -1.30 3.69
N GLN A 329 -11.11 -0.94 4.90
CA GLN A 329 -10.77 0.44 5.21
C GLN A 329 -9.47 0.81 4.50
N ILE A 330 -9.43 2.00 3.91
CA ILE A 330 -8.31 2.51 3.09
C ILE A 330 -7.77 3.76 3.74
N VAL A 331 -6.44 3.88 3.80
CA VAL A 331 -5.78 5.10 4.29
C VAL A 331 -4.82 5.66 3.23
N GLY A 332 -4.56 6.96 3.33
CA GLY A 332 -3.68 7.61 2.38
C GLY A 332 -3.51 9.10 2.63
N VAL A 333 -3.15 9.80 1.57
CA VAL A 333 -2.91 11.25 1.56
C VAL A 333 -3.66 11.91 0.42
N GLY A 334 -4.16 13.11 0.68
CA GLY A 334 -4.79 13.98 -0.30
C GLY A 334 -4.34 15.42 -0.14
N THR A 335 -4.67 16.26 -1.11
CA THR A 335 -4.41 17.70 -1.09
C THR A 335 -5.58 18.44 -0.49
N ARG A 336 -5.32 19.28 0.51
CA ARG A 336 -6.32 20.16 1.13
C ARG A 336 -6.48 21.47 0.35
N SER A 337 -7.56 22.20 0.63
CA SER A 337 -7.87 23.49 -0.02
C SER A 337 -6.82 24.58 0.25
N ASP A 338 -6.02 24.46 1.32
CA ASP A 338 -4.91 25.35 1.62
C ASP A 338 -3.58 24.91 0.95
N GLY A 339 -3.61 23.80 0.19
CA GLY A 339 -2.46 23.23 -0.49
C GLY A 339 -1.62 22.29 0.37
N SER A 340 -1.93 22.11 1.65
CA SER A 340 -1.23 21.16 2.53
C SER A 340 -1.62 19.72 2.23
N ALA A 341 -0.73 18.77 2.55
CA ALA A 341 -1.03 17.34 2.52
C ALA A 341 -1.88 16.94 3.73
N GLY A 342 -2.95 16.18 3.51
CA GLY A 342 -3.84 15.71 4.56
C GLY A 342 -3.99 14.20 4.58
N ALA A 343 -3.82 13.60 5.76
CA ALA A 343 -4.11 12.19 5.96
C ALA A 343 -5.62 11.92 5.99
N PHE A 344 -6.05 10.82 5.40
CA PHE A 344 -7.45 10.39 5.39
C PHE A 344 -7.61 8.91 5.68
N MET A 345 -8.79 8.52 6.14
CA MET A 345 -9.27 7.15 6.18
C MET A 345 -10.63 7.04 5.50
N LEU A 346 -10.82 6.02 4.69
CA LEU A 346 -12.08 5.67 4.03
C LEU A 346 -12.64 4.40 4.62
N THR A 347 -13.94 4.39 4.87
CA THR A 347 -14.68 3.20 5.29
C THR A 347 -15.81 2.96 4.30
N ALA A 348 -15.86 1.75 3.73
CA ALA A 348 -16.92 1.38 2.79
C ALA A 348 -18.31 1.49 3.47
N VAL A 349 -19.24 2.14 2.79
CA VAL A 349 -20.64 2.20 3.26
C VAL A 349 -21.33 0.91 2.85
N PRO A 350 -21.81 0.09 3.80
CA PRO A 350 -22.58 -1.11 3.45
C PRO A 350 -23.81 -0.71 2.65
N VAL A 351 -23.97 -1.27 1.46
CA VAL A 351 -25.23 -1.10 0.69
C VAL A 351 -26.34 -1.79 1.48
N PRO A 352 -27.38 -1.08 1.92
CA PRO A 352 -28.47 -1.69 2.69
C PRO A 352 -29.06 -2.87 1.92
N ALA A 353 -29.21 -4.02 2.58
CA ALA A 353 -29.85 -5.21 1.99
C ALA A 353 -31.25 -4.94 1.40
N ALA A 354 -31.91 -3.86 1.83
CA ALA A 354 -33.17 -3.38 1.28
C ALA A 354 -33.12 -3.10 -0.23
N ILE A 355 -31.97 -2.64 -0.78
CA ILE A 355 -31.82 -2.39 -2.22
C ILE A 355 -31.90 -3.69 -3.01
N TRP A 356 -31.33 -4.78 -2.49
CA TRP A 356 -31.43 -6.11 -3.08
C TRP A 356 -32.85 -6.68 -2.98
N LEU A 357 -33.56 -6.44 -1.87
CA LEU A 357 -34.95 -6.82 -1.67
C LEU A 357 -35.88 -6.07 -2.61
N PHE A 358 -35.69 -4.76 -2.80
CA PHE A 358 -36.47 -3.95 -3.74
C PHE A 358 -36.22 -4.35 -5.20
N GLY A 359 -34.97 -4.59 -5.59
CA GLY A 359 -34.62 -5.06 -6.95
C GLY A 359 -35.24 -6.42 -7.26
N SER A 360 -35.17 -7.37 -6.35
CA SER A 360 -35.79 -8.69 -6.51
C SER A 360 -37.31 -8.65 -6.47
N ALA A 361 -37.92 -7.80 -5.65
CA ALA A 361 -39.37 -7.58 -5.60
C ALA A 361 -39.90 -6.96 -6.90
N LEU A 362 -39.22 -5.96 -7.48
CA LEU A 362 -39.57 -5.37 -8.76
C LEU A 362 -39.43 -6.34 -9.92
N ALA A 363 -38.36 -7.17 -9.91
CA ALA A 363 -38.23 -8.24 -10.90
C ALA A 363 -39.32 -9.30 -10.78
N GLY A 364 -39.72 -9.68 -9.56
CA GLY A 364 -40.86 -10.56 -9.30
C GLY A 364 -42.19 -9.99 -9.75
N LEU A 365 -42.44 -8.69 -9.51
CA LEU A 365 -43.65 -7.98 -9.98
C LEU A 365 -43.70 -7.87 -11.50
N ALA A 366 -42.55 -7.63 -12.16
CA ALA A 366 -42.48 -7.62 -13.62
C ALA A 366 -42.79 -9.00 -14.25
N TRP A 367 -42.33 -10.07 -13.57
CA TRP A 367 -42.63 -11.44 -13.98
C TRP A 367 -44.11 -11.81 -13.81
N LEU A 368 -44.75 -11.38 -12.71
CA LEU A 368 -46.18 -11.60 -12.46
C LEU A 368 -47.06 -10.84 -13.46
N ARG A 369 -46.71 -9.61 -13.86
CA ARG A 369 -47.44 -8.86 -14.89
C ARG A 369 -47.39 -9.53 -16.27
N ARG A 370 -46.32 -10.21 -16.63
CA ARG A 370 -46.21 -10.95 -17.89
C ARG A 370 -47.12 -12.18 -17.93
N LYS A 371 -47.45 -12.80 -16.80
CA LYS A 371 -48.38 -13.96 -16.73
C LYS A 371 -49.87 -13.56 -16.75
N ALA A 372 -50.20 -12.30 -16.50
CA ALA A 372 -51.59 -11.81 -16.49
C ALA A 372 -52.08 -11.31 -17.86
N ILE A 373 -51.28 -11.44 -18.93
CA ILE A 373 -51.59 -10.97 -20.30
C ILE A 373 -51.60 -12.15 -21.30
N VAL A 374 -51.82 -13.38 -20.83
CA VAL A 374 -52.04 -14.57 -21.68
C VAL A 374 -53.41 -15.14 -21.37
#